data_e947b96d2829c9f954d396e9b9116249
#
_entry.id   e947b96d2829c9f954d396e9b9116249
#
_cell.length_a   1.000
_cell.length_b   1.000
_cell.length_c   1.000
_cell.angle_alpha   90.00
_cell.angle_beta   90.00
_cell.angle_gamma   90.00
#
_symmetry.space_group_name_H-M   'P 1'
#
loop_
_entity.id
_entity.type
_entity.pdbx_description
1 polymer ?
#
loop_
_entity_poly.entity_id
_entity_poly.type
_entity_poly.pdbx_seq_one_letter_code
_entity_poly.pdbx_strand_id
1 'polypeptide(L)'
;MVLKRLVLLILLIASHAISAQINEKPGSIHVEILFTQDIDNPHIYQLTSNTNSNALFGTINLYAANGRILLTLEGIEIPHAPGYHGIDTSEFPKKEEITIEMLIEDVSYTKKVRL
;
A
#
# COMPACT_ATOMS: atom_id res chain seq x y z
N MET A 1 29.56 -35.17 -17.28
CA MET A 1 29.96 -35.17 -16.19
C MET A 1 29.96 -33.93 -15.42
N VAL A 2 30.92 -33.46 -15.20
CA VAL A 2 30.93 -32.34 -14.45
C VAL A 2 30.14 -31.33 -15.02
N LEU A 3 30.11 -31.29 -16.20
CA LEU A 3 29.37 -30.37 -16.82
C LEU A 3 28.03 -30.33 -16.50
N LYS A 4 27.47 -31.41 -16.46
CA LYS A 4 26.15 -31.36 -16.21
C LYS A 4 25.88 -30.79 -14.93
N ARG A 5 26.71 -30.92 -14.05
CA ARG A 5 26.48 -30.44 -12.80
C ARG A 5 26.53 -29.04 -12.89
N LEU A 6 27.25 -28.56 -13.69
CA LEU A 6 27.43 -27.24 -13.85
C LEU A 6 26.21 -26.70 -14.36
N VAL A 7 25.72 -27.32 -15.25
CA VAL A 7 24.53 -26.88 -15.83
C VAL A 7 23.51 -26.72 -14.81
N LEU A 8 23.39 -27.64 -13.98
CA LEU A 8 22.45 -27.59 -12.99
C LEU A 8 22.60 -26.38 -12.24
N LEU A 9 23.76 -26.08 -11.92
CA LEU A 9 23.98 -25.01 -11.17
C LEU A 9 23.54 -23.84 -11.87
N ILE A 10 23.80 -23.70 -13.01
CA ILE A 10 23.38 -22.61 -13.75
C ILE A 10 21.94 -22.46 -13.70
N LEU A 11 21.29 -23.47 -13.80
CA LEU A 11 19.90 -23.41 -13.74
C LEU A 11 19.49 -22.79 -12.48
N LEU A 12 20.09 -23.14 -11.45
CA LEU A 12 19.74 -22.62 -10.22
C LEU A 12 19.96 -21.17 -10.19
N ILE A 13 20.99 -20.75 -10.66
CA ILE A 13 21.29 -19.39 -10.69
C ILE A 13 20.30 -18.64 -11.47
N ALA A 14 19.98 -19.13 -12.53
CA ALA A 14 19.04 -18.47 -13.36
C ALA A 14 17.82 -18.23 -12.55
N SER A 15 17.46 -19.16 -11.78
CA SER A 15 16.27 -18.98 -11.08
C SER A 15 16.44 -17.91 -10.08
N HIS A 16 17.56 -17.71 -9.60
CA HIS A 16 17.71 -16.71 -8.61
C HIS A 16 17.53 -15.37 -9.17
N ALA A 17 17.97 -15.22 -10.30
CA ALA A 17 17.90 -13.95 -10.91
C ALA A 17 16.51 -13.49 -10.91
N ILE A 18 15.60 -14.33 -11.06
CA ILE A 18 14.31 -13.90 -11.14
C ILE A 18 13.65 -13.83 -9.89
N SER A 19 14.26 -14.29 -8.91
CA SER A 19 13.57 -14.32 -7.69
C SER A 19 13.17 -12.96 -7.27
N ALA A 20 13.80 -12.00 -7.74
CA ALA A 20 13.44 -10.70 -7.32
C ALA A 20 12.01 -10.40 -7.49
N GLN A 21 11.51 -10.61 -8.60
CA GLN A 21 10.21 -10.24 -8.78
C GLN A 21 9.28 -11.26 -8.30
N ILE A 22 9.75 -12.33 -7.92
CA ILE A 22 8.85 -13.23 -7.42
C ILE A 22 9.05 -13.37 -6.05
N ASN A 23 9.45 -12.40 -5.40
CA ASN A 23 9.61 -12.49 -4.06
C ASN A 23 8.30 -12.63 -3.43
N GLU A 24 7.25 -12.35 -4.10
CA GLU A 24 5.98 -12.47 -3.52
C GLU A 24 5.70 -13.89 -3.21
N LYS A 25 5.46 -14.21 -1.99
CA LYS A 25 5.17 -15.56 -1.62
C LYS A 25 3.75 -15.86 -1.91
N PRO A 26 3.42 -17.09 -2.11
CA PRO A 26 2.04 -17.49 -2.31
C PRO A 26 1.25 -17.05 -1.10
N GLY A 27 0.18 -16.43 -1.31
CA GLY A 27 -0.63 -15.95 -0.20
C GLY A 27 -0.27 -14.60 0.32
N SER A 28 0.71 -13.95 -0.26
CA SER A 28 1.06 -12.63 0.24
C SER A 28 -0.06 -11.66 -0.10
N ILE A 29 -0.17 -10.63 0.71
CA ILE A 29 -1.19 -9.63 0.56
C ILE A 29 -0.77 -8.53 -0.39
N HIS A 30 -1.67 -8.16 -1.27
CA HIS A 30 -1.41 -7.07 -2.19
C HIS A 30 -2.36 -5.95 -1.81
N VAL A 31 -1.86 -4.76 -1.65
CA VAL A 31 -2.69 -3.62 -1.28
C VAL A 31 -2.38 -2.45 -2.19
N GLU A 32 -3.41 -1.95 -2.85
CA GLU A 32 -3.27 -0.75 -3.63
C GLU A 32 -4.11 0.31 -2.95
N ILE A 33 -3.53 1.44 -2.59
CA ILE A 33 -4.24 2.51 -1.89
C ILE A 33 -4.88 3.44 -2.91
N LEU A 34 -6.15 3.75 -2.70
CA LEU A 34 -6.88 4.65 -3.57
C LEU A 34 -7.39 5.83 -2.75
N PHE A 35 -7.20 7.05 -3.23
CA PHE A 35 -7.60 8.25 -2.51
C PHE A 35 -8.21 9.20 -3.53
N THR A 36 -9.53 9.32 -3.52
CA THR A 36 -10.25 10.03 -4.56
C THR A 36 -11.14 11.11 -3.98
N GLN A 37 -11.11 12.29 -4.56
CA GLN A 37 -11.95 13.38 -4.09
C GLN A 37 -13.42 13.06 -4.35
N ASP A 38 -14.26 13.38 -3.35
CA ASP A 38 -15.67 13.15 -3.49
C ASP A 38 -16.23 14.17 -4.46
N ILE A 39 -17.07 13.75 -5.34
CA ILE A 39 -17.67 14.62 -6.32
C ILE A 39 -18.55 15.69 -5.71
N ASP A 40 -19.28 15.34 -4.70
CA ASP A 40 -20.24 16.27 -4.09
C ASP A 40 -19.64 17.14 -3.01
N ASN A 41 -18.53 16.74 -2.45
CA ASN A 41 -17.92 17.50 -1.36
C ASN A 41 -16.41 17.52 -1.56
N PRO A 42 -15.86 18.58 -2.10
CA PRO A 42 -14.43 18.64 -2.44
C PRO A 42 -13.48 18.55 -1.24
N HIS A 43 -13.97 18.72 -0.03
CA HIS A 43 -13.10 18.61 1.13
C HIS A 43 -13.00 17.16 1.61
N ILE A 44 -13.85 16.30 1.10
CA ILE A 44 -13.83 14.91 1.52
C ILE A 44 -13.17 14.06 0.47
N TYR A 45 -12.25 13.22 0.89
CA TYR A 45 -11.63 12.25 -0.01
C TYR A 45 -12.04 10.86 0.45
N GLN A 46 -12.27 10.00 -0.49
CA GLN A 46 -12.63 8.62 -0.21
C GLN A 46 -11.35 7.81 -0.18
N LEU A 47 -11.02 7.26 0.96
CA LEU A 47 -9.85 6.42 1.13
C LEU A 47 -10.30 4.98 1.09
N THR A 48 -9.74 4.21 0.19
CA THR A 48 -10.07 2.80 0.12
C THR A 48 -8.86 2.04 -0.40
N SER A 49 -9.01 0.78 -0.63
CA SER A 49 -7.94 -0.03 -1.17
C SER A 49 -8.48 -1.09 -2.10
N ASN A 50 -7.61 -1.58 -2.96
CA ASN A 50 -7.89 -2.79 -3.71
C ASN A 50 -6.93 -3.81 -3.12
N THR A 51 -7.42 -4.96 -2.78
CA THR A 51 -6.60 -5.97 -2.16
C THR A 51 -7.09 -7.34 -2.56
N ASN A 52 -6.22 -8.32 -2.48
CA ASN A 52 -6.57 -9.69 -2.78
C ASN A 52 -7.04 -10.44 -1.52
N SER A 53 -7.27 -9.72 -0.45
CA SER A 53 -7.68 -10.32 0.81
C SER A 53 -8.80 -9.50 1.43
N ASN A 54 -9.69 -10.14 2.14
CA ASN A 54 -10.78 -9.45 2.82
C ASN A 54 -10.51 -9.31 4.30
N ALA A 55 -11.24 -8.41 4.91
CA ALA A 55 -11.17 -8.26 6.37
C ALA A 55 -9.77 -8.04 6.91
N LEU A 56 -9.04 -7.13 6.31
CA LEU A 56 -7.73 -6.75 6.81
C LEU A 56 -7.89 -5.69 7.88
N PHE A 57 -7.10 -5.78 8.93
CA PHE A 57 -7.14 -4.79 10.00
C PHE A 57 -5.76 -4.18 10.15
N GLY A 58 -5.71 -2.94 10.52
CA GLY A 58 -4.42 -2.29 10.68
C GLY A 58 -4.57 -0.84 11.07
N THR A 59 -3.55 -0.06 10.79
CA THR A 59 -3.50 1.36 11.14
C THR A 59 -3.27 2.16 9.87
N ILE A 60 -3.97 3.27 9.75
CA ILE A 60 -3.77 4.16 8.62
C ILE A 60 -3.22 5.47 9.14
N ASN A 61 -2.12 5.92 8.58
CA ASN A 61 -1.52 7.20 8.94
C ASN A 61 -1.43 8.07 7.69
N LEU A 62 -1.74 9.35 7.85
CA LEU A 62 -1.54 10.30 6.77
C LEU A 62 -0.52 11.32 7.25
N TYR A 63 0.48 11.58 6.43
CA TYR A 63 1.59 12.47 6.78
C TYR A 63 1.70 13.64 5.82
N ALA A 64 2.04 14.80 6.34
CA ALA A 64 2.34 15.96 5.52
C ALA A 64 3.70 15.75 4.85
N ALA A 65 4.03 16.61 3.91
CA ALA A 65 5.31 16.51 3.19
C ALA A 65 6.50 16.56 4.14
N ASN A 66 6.39 17.25 5.25
CA ASN A 66 7.49 17.35 6.20
C ASN A 66 7.50 16.19 7.19
N GLY A 67 6.64 15.21 7.02
CA GLY A 67 6.60 14.05 7.91
C GLY A 67 5.67 14.18 9.10
N ARG A 68 5.03 15.35 9.27
CA ARG A 68 4.14 15.54 10.41
C ARG A 68 2.87 14.69 10.22
N ILE A 69 2.43 14.04 11.24
CA ILE A 69 1.21 13.24 11.16
C ILE A 69 -0.02 14.13 11.08
N LEU A 70 -0.83 13.91 10.06
CA LEU A 70 -2.06 14.65 9.88
C LEU A 70 -3.24 13.90 10.46
N LEU A 71 -3.21 12.58 10.40
CA LEU A 71 -4.31 11.78 10.87
C LEU A 71 -3.84 10.37 11.14
N THR A 72 -4.35 9.74 12.17
CA THR A 72 -4.07 8.34 12.46
C THR A 72 -5.39 7.63 12.77
N LEU A 73 -5.62 6.51 12.12
CA LEU A 73 -6.76 5.68 12.41
C LEU A 73 -6.21 4.32 12.84
N GLU A 74 -6.28 4.07 14.12
CA GLU A 74 -5.66 2.90 14.70
C GLU A 74 -6.57 1.72 14.84
N GLY A 75 -6.07 0.55 14.53
CA GLY A 75 -6.83 -0.67 14.76
C GLY A 75 -8.18 -0.75 14.06
N ILE A 76 -8.25 -0.31 12.84
CA ILE A 76 -9.51 -0.33 12.13
C ILE A 76 -9.51 -1.38 11.04
N GLU A 77 -10.68 -1.68 10.57
CA GLU A 77 -10.77 -2.55 9.40
C GLU A 77 -10.36 -1.68 8.21
N ILE A 78 -9.45 -2.14 7.40
CA ILE A 78 -8.97 -1.39 6.25
C ILE A 78 -10.08 -1.38 5.21
N PRO A 79 -10.52 -0.23 4.76
CA PRO A 79 -11.59 -0.18 3.78
C PRO A 79 -11.12 -0.77 2.44
N HIS A 80 -12.00 -1.49 1.77
CA HIS A 80 -11.65 -1.95 0.45
C HIS A 80 -12.84 -1.73 -0.48
N ALA A 81 -12.56 -1.48 -1.72
CA ALA A 81 -13.56 -1.10 -2.69
C ALA A 81 -14.63 -2.18 -2.82
N PRO A 82 -15.89 -1.78 -2.92
CA PRO A 82 -16.39 -0.42 -3.12
C PRO A 82 -16.57 0.38 -1.82
N GLY A 83 -16.27 -0.21 -0.68
CA GLY A 83 -16.36 0.52 0.56
C GLY A 83 -15.24 1.52 0.70
N TYR A 84 -15.41 2.55 1.49
CA TYR A 84 -14.38 3.55 1.68
C TYR A 84 -14.53 4.23 3.03
N HIS A 85 -13.49 4.93 3.43
CA HIS A 85 -13.50 5.74 4.64
C HIS A 85 -13.38 7.19 4.19
N GLY A 86 -14.28 8.05 4.63
CA GLY A 86 -14.24 9.45 4.25
C GLY A 86 -13.21 10.21 5.08
N ILE A 87 -12.34 10.96 4.43
CA ILE A 87 -11.32 11.75 5.11
C ILE A 87 -11.59 13.22 4.84
N ASP A 88 -11.78 14.00 5.89
CA ASP A 88 -11.97 15.42 5.75
C ASP A 88 -10.60 16.09 5.66
N THR A 89 -10.29 16.68 4.53
CA THR A 89 -8.99 17.27 4.28
C THR A 89 -8.98 18.77 4.46
N SER A 90 -10.05 19.35 5.01
CA SER A 90 -10.15 20.81 5.10
C SER A 90 -9.00 21.43 5.90
N GLU A 91 -8.45 20.69 6.87
CA GLU A 91 -7.35 21.22 7.65
C GLU A 91 -5.98 20.74 7.15
N PHE A 92 -5.93 20.05 6.06
CA PHE A 92 -4.66 19.54 5.54
C PHE A 92 -3.96 20.61 4.71
N PRO A 93 -2.65 20.57 4.61
CA PRO A 93 -1.91 21.53 3.79
C PRO A 93 -2.36 21.42 2.34
N LYS A 94 -2.50 22.55 1.67
CA LYS A 94 -2.92 22.53 0.27
C LYS A 94 -1.74 22.56 -0.65
N LYS A 95 -1.92 21.98 -1.82
CA LYS A 95 -0.88 21.97 -2.83
C LYS A 95 0.40 21.33 -2.37
N GLU A 96 0.30 20.41 -1.44
CA GLU A 96 1.45 19.68 -0.97
C GLU A 96 1.22 18.21 -1.16
N GLU A 97 2.28 17.46 -1.21
CA GLU A 97 2.18 16.03 -1.32
C GLU A 97 1.97 15.45 0.06
N ILE A 98 1.03 14.56 0.20
CA ILE A 98 0.87 13.86 1.47
C ILE A 98 1.15 12.40 1.23
N THR A 99 1.53 11.69 2.27
CA THR A 99 1.79 10.27 2.20
C THR A 99 0.73 9.53 2.99
N ILE A 100 0.12 8.55 2.37
CA ILE A 100 -0.86 7.70 3.03
C ILE A 100 -0.15 6.39 3.30
N GLU A 101 -0.22 5.93 4.54
CA GLU A 101 0.39 4.67 4.92
C GLU A 101 -0.65 3.75 5.51
N MET A 102 -0.68 2.50 5.06
CA MET A 102 -1.50 1.48 5.68
C MET A 102 -0.56 0.42 6.24
N LEU A 103 -0.61 0.26 7.56
CA LEU A 103 0.21 -0.72 8.24
C LEU A 103 -0.65 -1.94 8.50
N ILE A 104 -0.35 -3.04 7.83
CA ILE A 104 -1.14 -4.26 7.94
C ILE A 104 -0.17 -5.41 8.21
N GLU A 105 -0.36 -6.10 9.30
CA GLU A 105 0.51 -7.23 9.68
C GLU A 105 1.99 -6.87 9.58
N ASP A 106 2.32 -5.73 10.14
CA ASP A 106 3.71 -5.26 10.19
C ASP A 106 4.31 -4.92 8.82
N VAL A 107 3.50 -4.79 7.81
CA VAL A 107 3.97 -4.38 6.50
C VAL A 107 3.38 -3.01 6.21
N SER A 108 4.20 -2.11 5.74
CA SER A 108 3.78 -0.75 5.43
C SER A 108 3.53 -0.62 3.94
N TYR A 109 2.32 -0.18 3.58
CA TYR A 109 1.98 0.09 2.20
C TYR A 109 1.77 1.60 2.10
N THR A 110 2.39 2.25 1.15
CA THR A 110 2.32 3.70 1.08
C THR A 110 1.93 4.20 -0.30
N LYS A 111 1.36 5.40 -0.32
CA LYS A 111 1.04 6.06 -1.56
C LYS A 111 1.18 7.56 -1.33
N LYS A 112 1.75 8.28 -2.28
CA LYS A 112 1.88 9.71 -2.19
C LYS A 112 0.87 10.34 -3.13
N VAL A 113 0.17 11.34 -2.65
CA VAL A 113 -0.81 12.05 -3.46
C VAL A 113 -0.69 13.55 -3.21
N ARG A 114 -1.06 14.34 -4.18
CA ARG A 114 -0.99 15.79 -4.02
C ARG A 114 -2.41 16.31 -3.92
N LEU A 115 -2.68 17.10 -2.90
CA LEU A 115 -4.02 17.67 -2.74
C LEU A 115 -4.18 18.99 -3.48
#